data_7a2b8800269174f338243012e56f58c3
#
_entry.id   7a2b8800269174f338243012e56f58c3
#
_cell.length_a   1.000
_cell.length_b   1.000
_cell.length_c   1.000
_cell.angle_alpha   90.00
_cell.angle_beta   90.00
_cell.angle_gamma   90.00
#
_symmetry.space_group_name_H-M   'P 1'
#
loop_
_entity.id
_entity.type
_entity.pdbx_description
1 polymer ?
#
loop_
_entity_poly.entity_id
_entity_poly.type
_entity_poly.pdbx_seq_one_letter_code
_entity_poly.pdbx_strand_id
1 'polypeptide(L)'
;RSKRDTANVLVLTVFAILATYGMAGLLTVLGVKMVFNAAMNSIPILLLAIGVDYGLHVVARIREELQDKEKADPQGRETLRDFSIEARRIAIRKGTILTSAALMVAIFTDMVGFLSFRFSSQQFLVSFGTVIAIGLFFIYLLSITALPALMMIIPPKKLPLQKSGKNDIGPVSSWIGSLVNVPQKVIVVTILISVPMFLGFQQLEVGFDTRDNFDDSVPVVQDFLLIADEFRSSPSPLYAVLDGDVISQDGRALYDSVVLELSDNPKTTGLPIGIWSVLEDSRTTNSELDALMSGLGDDESSWAALETWLLTEDGRNISSGNLNSDASQTVISFQAATLDWQATADFESELSANLAEIADDSGGDFTVQLSGRSLILAQVTADVADSAVISTGTVAAVILLMLVGINTVRQKDVIRGAARGFVTWIPLMVVVVWVYGIMGLTGYQLNSQTVTIGALTLGLGVDYAVHLTTRLEEEVEHAPSADPVVWSTKSVATTGRAMFGAALTTAGGFSVLNFSSLVPLQLFGQVFVVAIILAL
;
A
#
# COMPACT_ATOMS: atom_id res chain seq x y z
N ARG A 1 27.83 15.93 -8.86
CA ARG A 1 27.89 14.80 -7.91
C ARG A 1 29.00 13.83 -8.33
N SER A 2 29.67 13.18 -7.38
CA SER A 2 30.73 12.20 -7.67
C SER A 2 30.08 10.85 -8.08
N LYS A 3 30.42 10.33 -9.27
CA LYS A 3 29.95 9.01 -9.71
C LYS A 3 30.25 7.89 -8.71
N ARG A 4 31.31 8.02 -7.90
CA ARG A 4 31.69 7.04 -6.89
C ARG A 4 30.75 7.06 -5.67
N ASP A 5 30.33 8.25 -5.21
CA ASP A 5 29.38 8.33 -4.10
C ASP A 5 28.05 7.71 -4.48
N THR A 6 27.56 8.04 -5.70
CA THR A 6 26.34 7.43 -6.23
C THR A 6 26.49 5.91 -6.33
N ALA A 7 27.63 5.41 -6.83
CA ALA A 7 27.86 3.96 -6.90
C ALA A 7 27.89 3.30 -5.52
N ASN A 8 28.58 3.93 -4.53
CA ASN A 8 28.63 3.40 -3.17
C ASN A 8 27.25 3.32 -2.53
N VAL A 9 26.43 4.37 -2.68
CA VAL A 9 25.05 4.39 -2.16
C VAL A 9 24.20 3.31 -2.85
N LEU A 10 24.24 3.23 -4.18
CA LEU A 10 23.49 2.22 -4.94
C LEU A 10 23.85 0.79 -4.54
N VAL A 11 25.15 0.50 -4.46
CA VAL A 11 25.62 -0.85 -4.06
C VAL A 11 25.11 -1.22 -2.68
N LEU A 12 25.20 -0.30 -1.71
CA LEU A 12 24.72 -0.57 -0.35
C LEU A 12 23.20 -0.73 -0.30
N THR A 13 22.46 0.05 -1.08
CA THR A 13 21.01 -0.11 -1.15
C THR A 13 20.61 -1.48 -1.75
N VAL A 14 21.33 -1.95 -2.78
CA VAL A 14 21.13 -3.30 -3.31
C VAL A 14 21.41 -4.37 -2.25
N PHE A 15 22.48 -4.22 -1.47
CA PHE A 15 22.74 -5.13 -0.35
C PHE A 15 21.64 -5.07 0.73
N ALA A 16 21.10 -3.91 1.03
CA ALA A 16 19.97 -3.77 1.95
C ALA A 16 18.73 -4.53 1.43
N ILE A 17 18.44 -4.42 0.13
CA ILE A 17 17.32 -5.15 -0.52
C ILE A 17 17.54 -6.66 -0.41
N LEU A 18 18.74 -7.16 -0.73
CA LEU A 18 19.05 -8.59 -0.61
C LEU A 18 18.92 -9.08 0.85
N ALA A 19 19.43 -8.31 1.82
CA ALA A 19 19.28 -8.61 3.24
C ALA A 19 17.81 -8.62 3.67
N THR A 20 16.99 -7.73 3.12
CA THR A 20 15.55 -7.66 3.38
C THR A 20 14.83 -8.94 2.98
N TYR A 21 15.03 -9.39 1.74
CA TYR A 21 14.42 -10.64 1.27
C TYR A 21 15.00 -11.86 1.97
N GLY A 22 16.29 -11.86 2.29
CA GLY A 22 16.92 -12.89 3.11
C GLY A 22 16.28 -12.99 4.50
N MET A 23 16.03 -11.85 5.15
CA MET A 23 15.37 -11.82 6.45
C MET A 23 13.88 -12.23 6.34
N ALA A 24 13.16 -11.79 5.31
CA ALA A 24 11.79 -12.23 5.07
C ALA A 24 11.70 -13.75 4.88
N GLY A 25 12.63 -14.34 4.11
CA GLY A 25 12.74 -15.79 3.97
C GLY A 25 13.07 -16.50 5.29
N LEU A 26 13.98 -15.95 6.11
CA LEU A 26 14.29 -16.49 7.42
C LEU A 26 13.06 -16.45 8.36
N LEU A 27 12.31 -15.37 8.37
CA LEU A 27 11.08 -15.27 9.16
C LEU A 27 10.04 -16.31 8.74
N THR A 28 9.93 -16.59 7.44
CA THR A 28 9.05 -17.66 6.93
C THR A 28 9.47 -19.02 7.47
N VAL A 29 10.77 -19.33 7.46
CA VAL A 29 11.31 -20.57 8.04
C VAL A 29 11.06 -20.67 9.55
N LEU A 30 11.06 -19.52 10.25
CA LEU A 30 10.76 -19.44 11.68
C LEU A 30 9.25 -19.49 11.99
N GLY A 31 8.39 -19.72 10.99
CA GLY A 31 6.95 -19.90 11.17
C GLY A 31 6.14 -18.59 11.09
N VAL A 32 6.75 -17.46 10.74
CA VAL A 32 5.99 -16.22 10.50
C VAL A 32 5.31 -16.33 9.14
N LYS A 33 3.97 -16.26 9.12
CA LYS A 33 3.20 -16.32 7.87
C LYS A 33 3.47 -15.08 7.02
N MET A 34 4.18 -15.27 5.91
CA MET A 34 4.46 -14.23 4.92
C MET A 34 3.78 -14.61 3.60
N VAL A 35 2.97 -13.71 3.07
CA VAL A 35 2.28 -13.88 1.79
C VAL A 35 2.97 -13.02 0.76
N PHE A 36 3.52 -13.65 -0.27
CA PHE A 36 4.13 -12.96 -1.41
C PHE A 36 3.08 -12.75 -2.50
N ASN A 37 2.84 -11.50 -2.86
CA ASN A 37 1.88 -11.11 -3.90
C ASN A 37 2.49 -10.10 -4.88
N ALA A 38 1.71 -9.63 -5.85
CA ALA A 38 2.15 -8.68 -6.87
C ALA A 38 2.68 -7.36 -6.27
N ALA A 39 2.13 -6.89 -5.14
CA ALA A 39 2.59 -5.67 -4.46
C ALA A 39 4.06 -5.78 -4.01
N MET A 40 4.53 -6.98 -3.67
CA MET A 40 5.93 -7.20 -3.26
C MET A 40 6.94 -6.87 -4.37
N ASN A 41 6.53 -6.85 -5.63
CA ASN A 41 7.39 -6.48 -6.76
C ASN A 41 7.78 -4.99 -6.73
N SER A 42 7.01 -4.14 -6.05
CA SER A 42 7.36 -2.71 -5.88
C SER A 42 8.41 -2.47 -4.80
N ILE A 43 8.62 -3.41 -3.86
CA ILE A 43 9.52 -3.24 -2.71
C ILE A 43 10.96 -2.91 -3.12
N PRO A 44 11.60 -3.59 -4.08
CA PRO A 44 12.96 -3.24 -4.49
C PRO A 44 13.09 -1.81 -5.00
N ILE A 45 12.11 -1.34 -5.77
CA ILE A 45 12.09 0.01 -6.33
C ILE A 45 11.88 1.05 -5.24
N LEU A 46 10.94 0.79 -4.33
CA LEU A 46 10.66 1.63 -3.18
C LEU A 46 11.88 1.74 -2.25
N LEU A 47 12.47 0.63 -1.87
CA LEU A 47 13.67 0.62 -1.04
C LEU A 47 14.88 1.25 -1.75
N LEU A 48 15.00 1.09 -3.07
CA LEU A 48 16.04 1.76 -3.85
C LEU A 48 15.87 3.27 -3.82
N ALA A 49 14.66 3.77 -4.05
CA ALA A 49 14.35 5.19 -4.06
C ALA A 49 14.63 5.84 -2.69
N ILE A 50 14.11 5.27 -1.61
CA ILE A 50 14.29 5.77 -0.24
C ILE A 50 15.75 5.58 0.22
N GLY A 51 16.36 4.45 -0.07
CA GLY A 51 17.73 4.15 0.34
C GLY A 51 18.76 5.06 -0.31
N VAL A 52 18.54 5.44 -1.56
CA VAL A 52 19.40 6.44 -2.24
C VAL A 52 19.27 7.80 -1.57
N ASP A 53 18.08 8.20 -1.18
CA ASP A 53 17.84 9.47 -0.49
C ASP A 53 18.60 9.53 0.84
N TYR A 54 18.42 8.56 1.72
CA TYR A 54 19.12 8.50 3.01
C TYR A 54 20.64 8.42 2.87
N GLY A 55 21.14 7.63 1.92
CA GLY A 55 22.56 7.58 1.62
C GLY A 55 23.12 8.93 1.15
N LEU A 56 22.36 9.68 0.35
CA LEU A 56 22.76 11.01 -0.11
C LEU A 56 22.82 12.04 1.02
N HIS A 57 21.91 11.97 2.00
CA HIS A 57 21.93 12.84 3.18
C HIS A 57 23.22 12.64 4.00
N VAL A 58 23.62 11.40 4.25
CA VAL A 58 24.90 11.09 4.94
C VAL A 58 26.11 11.64 4.17
N VAL A 59 26.14 11.39 2.85
CA VAL A 59 27.23 11.89 1.98
C VAL A 59 27.27 13.43 1.96
N ALA A 60 26.11 14.08 1.88
CA ALA A 60 26.01 15.54 1.86
C ALA A 60 26.55 16.16 3.16
N ARG A 61 26.20 15.61 4.31
CA ARG A 61 26.66 16.11 5.61
C ARG A 61 28.16 15.91 5.82
N ILE A 62 28.70 14.75 5.43
CA ILE A 62 30.15 14.51 5.48
C ILE A 62 30.90 15.53 4.61
N ARG A 63 30.34 15.88 3.44
CA ARG A 63 30.92 16.91 2.57
C ARG A 63 30.86 18.28 3.20
N GLU A 64 29.77 18.65 3.83
CA GLU A 64 29.61 19.93 4.54
C GLU A 64 30.69 20.09 5.63
N GLU A 65 30.91 19.09 6.45
CA GLU A 65 31.96 19.09 7.47
C GLU A 65 33.37 19.28 6.89
N LEU A 66 33.63 18.76 5.69
CA LEU A 66 34.93 18.97 5.00
C LEU A 66 35.02 20.37 4.39
N GLN A 67 33.90 20.90 3.87
CA GLN A 67 33.86 22.27 3.36
C GLN A 67 34.11 23.30 4.46
N ASP A 68 33.53 23.09 5.63
CA ASP A 68 33.75 23.98 6.77
C ASP A 68 35.21 23.95 7.27
N LYS A 69 35.86 22.79 7.21
CA LYS A 69 37.31 22.70 7.46
C LYS A 69 38.12 23.46 6.45
N GLU A 70 37.78 23.38 5.15
CA GLU A 70 38.49 24.13 4.12
C GLU A 70 38.25 25.63 4.22
N LYS A 71 37.06 26.07 4.65
CA LYS A 71 36.76 27.49 4.93
C LYS A 71 37.58 28.02 6.13
N ALA A 72 37.73 27.18 7.18
CA ALA A 72 38.49 27.55 8.39
C ALA A 72 40.00 27.61 8.14
N ASP A 73 40.51 26.77 7.24
CA ASP A 73 41.95 26.70 6.87
C ASP A 73 42.07 26.47 5.36
N PRO A 74 42.01 27.57 4.55
CA PRO A 74 42.04 27.48 3.10
C PRO A 74 43.37 27.03 2.57
N GLN A 75 43.44 25.80 2.02
CA GLN A 75 44.65 25.22 1.41
C GLN A 75 44.45 24.85 -0.06
N GLY A 76 43.33 25.24 -0.65
CA GLY A 76 42.99 24.93 -2.04
C GLY A 76 42.63 23.46 -2.29
N ARG A 77 42.19 22.75 -1.25
CA ARG A 77 41.80 21.34 -1.31
C ARG A 77 40.47 21.19 -2.09
N GLU A 78 40.48 20.45 -3.18
CA GLU A 78 39.31 20.23 -4.03
C GLU A 78 38.68 18.86 -3.84
N THR A 79 39.40 17.91 -3.24
CA THR A 79 38.95 16.52 -3.10
C THR A 79 39.09 16.01 -1.69
N LEU A 80 38.33 14.98 -1.34
CA LEU A 80 38.45 14.28 -0.06
C LEU A 80 39.86 13.74 0.14
N ARG A 81 40.57 13.43 -0.94
CA ARG A 81 41.95 12.89 -0.88
C ARG A 81 42.98 13.92 -0.48
N ASP A 82 42.72 15.20 -0.69
CA ASP A 82 43.62 16.31 -0.39
C ASP A 82 43.64 16.62 1.11
N PHE A 83 42.70 16.09 1.88
CA PHE A 83 42.68 16.15 3.33
C PHE A 83 43.52 15.00 3.95
N SER A 84 44.17 15.26 5.06
CA SER A 84 44.84 14.22 5.84
C SER A 84 43.85 13.11 6.25
N ILE A 85 44.39 11.90 6.47
CA ILE A 85 43.56 10.75 6.89
C ILE A 85 42.79 11.08 8.18
N GLU A 86 43.45 11.79 9.11
CA GLU A 86 42.83 12.19 10.37
C GLU A 86 41.71 13.22 10.16
N ALA A 87 41.91 14.23 9.31
CA ALA A 87 40.91 15.21 8.99
C ALA A 87 39.67 14.57 8.34
N ARG A 88 39.88 13.60 7.43
CA ARG A 88 38.80 12.80 6.83
C ARG A 88 38.04 11.99 7.87
N ARG A 89 38.77 11.29 8.76
CA ARG A 89 38.18 10.47 9.82
C ARG A 89 37.28 11.30 10.74
N ILE A 90 37.76 12.49 11.16
CA ILE A 90 37.00 13.39 12.02
C ILE A 90 35.73 13.89 11.30
N ALA A 91 35.84 14.33 10.04
CA ALA A 91 34.72 14.84 9.28
C ALA A 91 33.67 13.76 9.00
N ILE A 92 34.12 12.55 8.61
CA ILE A 92 33.21 11.42 8.40
C ILE A 92 32.51 11.04 9.70
N ARG A 93 33.24 10.92 10.80
CA ARG A 93 32.65 10.60 12.11
C ARG A 93 31.62 11.65 12.53
N LYS A 94 32.00 12.94 12.46
CA LYS A 94 31.10 14.04 12.86
C LYS A 94 29.87 14.13 11.99
N GLY A 95 30.04 14.09 10.67
CA GLY A 95 28.94 14.12 9.70
C GLY A 95 27.98 12.95 9.88
N THR A 96 28.50 11.74 10.11
CA THR A 96 27.67 10.55 10.37
C THR A 96 26.89 10.68 11.68
N ILE A 97 27.52 11.10 12.78
CA ILE A 97 26.85 11.25 14.08
C ILE A 97 25.73 12.29 14.00
N LEU A 98 26.00 13.44 13.39
CA LEU A 98 25.01 14.52 13.26
C LEU A 98 23.82 14.10 12.39
N THR A 99 24.05 13.31 11.34
CA THR A 99 22.99 12.85 10.44
C THR A 99 22.23 11.66 11.02
N SER A 100 22.91 10.77 11.76
CA SER A 100 22.30 9.50 12.23
C SER A 100 21.06 9.72 13.10
N ALA A 101 21.05 10.75 13.94
CA ALA A 101 19.90 11.04 14.81
C ALA A 101 18.69 11.52 14.00
N ALA A 102 18.90 12.41 13.03
CA ALA A 102 17.82 12.89 12.14
C ALA A 102 17.29 11.75 11.26
N LEU A 103 18.19 10.95 10.66
CA LEU A 103 17.80 9.79 9.86
C LEU A 103 17.08 8.71 10.69
N MET A 104 17.46 8.52 11.96
CA MET A 104 16.77 7.57 12.82
C MET A 104 15.30 7.97 13.02
N VAL A 105 15.05 9.24 13.24
CA VAL A 105 13.68 9.77 13.39
C VAL A 105 12.89 9.56 12.10
N ALA A 106 13.46 9.93 10.95
CA ALA A 106 12.86 9.78 9.63
C ALA A 106 12.49 8.31 9.35
N ILE A 107 13.47 7.43 9.45
CA ILE A 107 13.26 5.99 9.20
C ILE A 107 12.29 5.37 10.19
N PHE A 108 12.31 5.80 11.44
CA PHE A 108 11.35 5.30 12.43
C PHE A 108 9.91 5.68 12.07
N THR A 109 9.68 6.91 11.58
CA THR A 109 8.35 7.31 11.09
C THR A 109 7.91 6.50 9.89
N ASP A 110 8.79 6.29 8.92
CA ASP A 110 8.50 5.45 7.76
C ASP A 110 8.21 4.00 8.18
N MET A 111 9.03 3.42 9.07
CA MET A 111 8.80 2.08 9.59
C MET A 111 7.46 1.96 10.31
N VAL A 112 7.08 2.93 11.13
CA VAL A 112 5.76 2.96 11.78
C VAL A 112 4.66 3.05 10.74
N GLY A 113 4.86 3.86 9.69
CA GLY A 113 3.96 3.94 8.56
C GLY A 113 3.66 2.58 7.94
N PHE A 114 4.69 1.83 7.60
CA PHE A 114 4.53 0.50 7.02
C PHE A 114 4.06 -0.56 8.02
N LEU A 115 4.51 -0.49 9.27
CA LEU A 115 4.05 -1.41 10.31
C LEU A 115 2.58 -1.17 10.72
N SER A 116 1.99 0.00 10.41
CA SER A 116 0.56 0.24 10.65
C SER A 116 -0.35 -0.71 9.88
N PHE A 117 0.14 -1.29 8.75
CA PHE A 117 -0.57 -2.35 8.03
C PHE A 117 -0.75 -3.63 8.84
N ARG A 118 -0.11 -3.77 10.00
CA ARG A 118 -0.36 -4.87 10.93
C ARG A 118 -1.79 -4.86 11.49
N PHE A 119 -2.47 -3.73 11.42
CA PHE A 119 -3.88 -3.61 11.81
C PHE A 119 -4.85 -3.95 10.67
N SER A 120 -4.33 -4.26 9.48
CA SER A 120 -5.15 -4.70 8.35
C SER A 120 -5.58 -6.16 8.54
N SER A 121 -6.82 -6.47 8.15
CA SER A 121 -7.32 -7.84 7.99
C SER A 121 -6.62 -8.59 6.85
N GLN A 122 -6.05 -7.84 5.89
CA GLN A 122 -5.43 -8.40 4.70
C GLN A 122 -3.98 -8.83 4.95
N GLN A 123 -3.74 -10.14 4.98
CA GLN A 123 -2.42 -10.72 5.26
C GLN A 123 -1.32 -10.25 4.28
N PHE A 124 -1.67 -9.92 3.04
CA PHE A 124 -0.69 -9.42 2.08
C PHE A 124 -0.18 -8.02 2.45
N LEU A 125 -1.05 -7.13 2.98
CA LEU A 125 -0.64 -5.80 3.47
C LEU A 125 0.25 -5.92 4.71
N VAL A 126 -0.10 -6.81 5.63
CA VAL A 126 0.73 -7.11 6.81
C VAL A 126 2.13 -7.55 6.40
N SER A 127 2.21 -8.46 5.42
CA SER A 127 3.49 -8.96 4.90
C SER A 127 4.27 -7.87 4.18
N PHE A 128 3.63 -7.09 3.31
CA PHE A 128 4.20 -5.99 2.57
C PHE A 128 4.83 -4.94 3.51
N GLY A 129 4.06 -4.45 4.48
CA GLY A 129 4.53 -3.47 5.45
C GLY A 129 5.68 -3.98 6.31
N THR A 130 5.61 -5.26 6.73
CA THR A 130 6.67 -5.89 7.52
C THR A 130 7.99 -5.98 6.73
N VAL A 131 7.94 -6.41 5.46
CA VAL A 131 9.15 -6.53 4.61
C VAL A 131 9.77 -5.16 4.36
N ILE A 132 8.97 -4.13 4.08
CA ILE A 132 9.50 -2.78 3.89
C ILE A 132 10.12 -2.22 5.17
N ALA A 133 9.48 -2.39 6.32
CA ALA A 133 10.04 -1.94 7.59
C ALA A 133 11.41 -2.60 7.90
N ILE A 134 11.55 -3.89 7.59
CA ILE A 134 12.85 -4.59 7.67
C ILE A 134 13.85 -3.97 6.70
N GLY A 135 13.42 -3.66 5.48
CA GLY A 135 14.25 -3.03 4.46
C GLY A 135 14.76 -1.65 4.87
N LEU A 136 13.90 -0.82 5.42
CA LEU A 136 14.24 0.50 5.96
C LEU A 136 15.26 0.38 7.10
N PHE A 137 15.08 -0.59 7.98
CA PHE A 137 16.05 -0.86 9.04
C PHE A 137 17.44 -1.20 8.48
N PHE A 138 17.52 -2.07 7.46
CA PHE A 138 18.82 -2.39 6.83
C PHE A 138 19.42 -1.20 6.07
N ILE A 139 18.60 -0.40 5.40
CA ILE A 139 19.03 0.84 4.75
C ILE A 139 19.66 1.78 5.78
N TYR A 140 18.99 2.00 6.92
CA TYR A 140 19.53 2.81 8.00
C TYR A 140 20.87 2.28 8.50
N LEU A 141 20.89 1.00 8.87
CA LEU A 141 22.09 0.36 9.42
C LEU A 141 23.29 0.49 8.46
N LEU A 142 23.09 0.21 7.18
CA LEU A 142 24.16 0.30 6.18
C LEU A 142 24.56 1.75 5.87
N SER A 143 23.61 2.68 5.91
CA SER A 143 23.89 4.11 5.67
C SER A 143 24.73 4.74 6.76
N ILE A 144 24.60 4.32 8.03
CA ILE A 144 25.38 4.88 9.14
C ILE A 144 26.64 4.06 9.49
N THR A 145 26.80 2.85 8.95
CA THR A 145 27.96 1.99 9.22
C THR A 145 28.81 1.77 7.97
N ALA A 146 28.29 1.07 6.98
CA ALA A 146 29.02 0.64 5.80
C ALA A 146 29.33 1.81 4.84
N LEU A 147 28.41 2.77 4.66
CA LEU A 147 28.63 3.90 3.78
C LEU A 147 29.78 4.81 4.23
N PRO A 148 29.86 5.25 5.50
CA PRO A 148 31.02 5.97 6.02
C PRO A 148 32.34 5.20 5.89
N ALA A 149 32.32 3.89 6.14
CA ALA A 149 33.48 3.03 5.96
C ALA A 149 33.95 2.97 4.49
N LEU A 150 33.03 2.81 3.55
CA LEU A 150 33.32 2.86 2.11
C LEU A 150 33.87 4.22 1.68
N MET A 151 33.36 5.32 2.22
CA MET A 151 33.87 6.66 1.93
C MET A 151 35.32 6.87 2.43
N MET A 152 35.74 6.16 3.48
CA MET A 152 37.15 6.14 3.92
C MET A 152 38.02 5.35 2.95
N ILE A 153 37.58 4.17 2.50
CA ILE A 153 38.35 3.24 1.65
C ILE A 153 38.36 3.72 0.19
N ILE A 154 37.21 4.13 -0.31
CA ILE A 154 37.01 4.54 -1.70
C ILE A 154 36.52 6.02 -1.73
N PRO A 155 37.39 6.97 -1.40
CA PRO A 155 37.00 8.37 -1.35
C PRO A 155 36.62 8.89 -2.73
N PRO A 156 35.66 9.81 -2.82
CA PRO A 156 35.23 10.44 -4.06
C PRO A 156 36.39 11.19 -4.74
N LYS A 157 36.40 11.19 -6.07
CA LYS A 157 37.48 11.84 -6.85
C LYS A 157 37.40 13.38 -6.85
N LYS A 158 36.19 13.94 -6.74
CA LYS A 158 35.92 15.38 -6.72
C LYS A 158 34.90 15.69 -5.65
N LEU A 159 35.25 16.61 -4.77
CA LEU A 159 34.28 17.35 -3.97
C LEU A 159 34.05 18.67 -4.71
N PRO A 160 32.89 18.94 -5.27
CA PRO A 160 32.59 20.31 -5.63
C PRO A 160 32.44 21.09 -4.32
N LEU A 161 33.52 21.68 -3.88
CA LEU A 161 33.47 22.70 -2.84
C LEU A 161 32.64 23.85 -3.42
N GLN A 162 31.58 24.23 -2.76
CA GLN A 162 30.83 25.42 -3.10
C GLN A 162 31.83 26.58 -3.02
N LYS A 163 32.11 27.27 -4.13
CA LYS A 163 32.95 28.45 -4.14
C LYS A 163 32.33 29.46 -3.17
N SER A 164 32.99 29.62 -2.02
CA SER A 164 32.61 30.63 -1.02
C SER A 164 32.70 32.00 -1.70
N GLY A 165 31.61 32.70 -1.90
CA GLY A 165 31.70 34.06 -2.37
C GLY A 165 30.50 34.67 -3.11
N LYS A 166 29.52 33.90 -3.53
CA LYS A 166 28.22 34.47 -3.93
C LYS A 166 27.13 33.75 -3.16
N ASN A 167 26.30 34.52 -2.46
CA ASN A 167 25.02 34.05 -1.97
C ASN A 167 24.26 33.53 -3.19
N ASP A 168 24.32 32.22 -3.43
CA ASP A 168 23.56 31.53 -4.49
C ASP A 168 22.08 31.43 -4.09
N ILE A 169 21.53 32.58 -3.66
CA ILE A 169 20.10 32.76 -3.48
C ILE A 169 19.53 32.89 -4.90
N GLY A 170 19.06 31.75 -5.43
CA GLY A 170 18.39 31.72 -6.71
C GLY A 170 17.05 32.47 -6.65
N PRO A 171 16.50 32.89 -7.79
CA PRO A 171 15.24 33.61 -7.84
C PRO A 171 14.08 32.81 -7.21
N VAL A 172 14.10 31.48 -7.33
CA VAL A 172 13.09 30.60 -6.73
C VAL A 172 13.17 30.62 -5.20
N SER A 173 14.37 30.51 -4.62
CA SER A 173 14.54 30.56 -3.15
C SER A 173 14.14 31.92 -2.58
N SER A 174 14.44 33.01 -3.31
CA SER A 174 14.02 34.36 -2.91
C SER A 174 12.50 34.51 -2.99
N TRP A 175 11.87 34.00 -4.04
CA TRP A 175 10.42 34.05 -4.20
C TRP A 175 9.71 33.26 -3.09
N ILE A 176 10.10 31.99 -2.84
CA ILE A 176 9.53 31.17 -1.77
C ILE A 176 9.76 31.82 -0.41
N GLY A 177 10.99 32.33 -0.14
CA GLY A 177 11.29 33.02 1.10
C GLY A 177 10.44 34.27 1.33
N SER A 178 10.06 34.99 0.27
CA SER A 178 9.20 36.17 0.37
C SER A 178 7.74 35.86 0.72
N LEU A 179 7.28 34.61 0.58
CA LEU A 179 5.92 34.20 0.93
C LEU A 179 5.61 34.41 2.43
N VAL A 180 6.63 34.45 3.27
CA VAL A 180 6.51 34.79 4.70
C VAL A 180 5.89 36.18 4.92
N ASN A 181 6.03 37.10 3.97
CA ASN A 181 5.43 38.43 4.07
C ASN A 181 3.93 38.46 3.75
N VAL A 182 3.38 37.38 3.19
CA VAL A 182 1.98 37.31 2.76
C VAL A 182 1.28 36.05 3.29
N PRO A 183 1.39 35.74 4.60
CA PRO A 183 0.93 34.45 5.14
C PRO A 183 -0.57 34.24 4.94
N GLN A 184 -1.36 35.32 5.05
CA GLN A 184 -2.80 35.26 4.83
C GLN A 184 -3.17 34.84 3.42
N LYS A 185 -2.43 35.36 2.40
CA LYS A 185 -2.68 34.98 1.00
C LYS A 185 -2.32 33.52 0.76
N VAL A 186 -1.21 33.04 1.34
CA VAL A 186 -0.81 31.64 1.25
C VAL A 186 -1.89 30.73 1.84
N ILE A 187 -2.37 31.04 3.05
CA ILE A 187 -3.43 30.26 3.70
C ILE A 187 -4.72 30.25 2.86
N VAL A 188 -5.15 31.41 2.35
CA VAL A 188 -6.34 31.51 1.50
C VAL A 188 -6.20 30.67 0.24
N VAL A 189 -5.05 30.75 -0.44
CA VAL A 189 -4.79 29.93 -1.66
C VAL A 189 -4.78 28.44 -1.31
N THR A 190 -4.16 28.03 -0.21
CA THR A 190 -4.17 26.65 0.26
C THR A 190 -5.59 26.14 0.50
N ILE A 191 -6.42 26.93 1.20
CA ILE A 191 -7.83 26.57 1.44
C ILE A 191 -8.60 26.48 0.11
N LEU A 192 -8.39 27.44 -0.81
CA LEU A 192 -9.07 27.47 -2.09
C LEU A 192 -8.75 26.23 -2.94
N ILE A 193 -7.50 25.77 -2.92
CA ILE A 193 -7.08 24.53 -3.57
C ILE A 193 -7.62 23.29 -2.84
N SER A 194 -7.70 23.35 -1.51
CA SER A 194 -8.16 22.20 -0.70
C SER A 194 -9.64 21.88 -0.91
N VAL A 195 -10.48 22.86 -1.27
CA VAL A 195 -11.90 22.60 -1.52
C VAL A 195 -12.13 21.63 -2.67
N PRO A 196 -11.64 21.86 -3.90
CA PRO A 196 -11.81 20.89 -4.99
C PRO A 196 -11.09 19.56 -4.69
N MET A 197 -9.97 19.57 -3.98
CA MET A 197 -9.28 18.34 -3.58
C MET A 197 -10.10 17.52 -2.59
N PHE A 198 -10.78 18.17 -1.66
CA PHE A 198 -11.68 17.49 -0.73
C PHE A 198 -12.91 16.90 -1.44
N LEU A 199 -13.46 17.61 -2.42
CA LEU A 199 -14.54 17.07 -3.26
C LEU A 199 -14.07 15.86 -4.08
N GLY A 200 -12.86 15.91 -4.62
CA GLY A 200 -12.26 14.76 -5.29
C GLY A 200 -12.01 13.59 -4.35
N PHE A 201 -11.57 13.85 -3.11
CA PHE A 201 -11.43 12.81 -2.10
C PHE A 201 -12.73 12.06 -1.81
N GLN A 202 -13.87 12.75 -1.83
CA GLN A 202 -15.18 12.11 -1.66
C GLN A 202 -15.61 11.26 -2.87
N GLN A 203 -14.97 11.45 -4.03
CA GLN A 203 -15.21 10.67 -5.25
C GLN A 203 -14.19 9.53 -5.42
N LEU A 204 -13.32 9.33 -4.42
CA LEU A 204 -12.31 8.28 -4.48
C LEU A 204 -12.96 6.91 -4.39
N GLU A 205 -12.85 6.16 -5.46
CA GLU A 205 -13.36 4.80 -5.55
C GLU A 205 -12.31 3.80 -5.09
N VAL A 206 -12.79 2.65 -4.64
CA VAL A 206 -11.94 1.50 -4.34
C VAL A 206 -12.15 0.49 -5.46
N GLY A 207 -11.11 0.15 -6.18
CA GLY A 207 -11.16 -0.75 -7.32
C GLY A 207 -10.30 -2.00 -7.08
N PHE A 208 -10.92 -3.15 -7.19
CA PHE A 208 -10.26 -4.45 -7.24
C PHE A 208 -10.77 -5.27 -8.42
N ASP A 209 -11.31 -4.59 -9.43
CA ASP A 209 -11.77 -5.28 -10.63
C ASP A 209 -10.57 -5.96 -11.33
N THR A 210 -10.81 -7.15 -11.82
CA THR A 210 -9.85 -7.86 -12.67
C THR A 210 -9.49 -7.04 -13.90
N ARG A 211 -10.43 -6.20 -14.38
CA ARG A 211 -10.24 -5.25 -15.49
C ARG A 211 -9.11 -4.27 -15.23
N ASP A 212 -9.02 -3.73 -14.01
CA ASP A 212 -8.06 -2.69 -13.65
C ASP A 212 -6.64 -3.22 -13.40
N ASN A 213 -6.47 -4.55 -13.35
CA ASN A 213 -5.18 -5.18 -13.07
C ASN A 213 -4.36 -5.54 -14.32
N PHE A 214 -5.00 -5.57 -15.49
CA PHE A 214 -4.36 -6.00 -16.72
C PHE A 214 -4.49 -4.95 -17.81
N ASP A 215 -3.51 -4.94 -18.71
CA ASP A 215 -3.51 -4.07 -19.88
C ASP A 215 -4.56 -4.59 -20.89
N ASP A 216 -5.52 -3.73 -21.25
CA ASP A 216 -6.59 -4.03 -22.21
C ASP A 216 -6.06 -4.39 -23.62
N SER A 217 -4.81 -4.10 -23.90
CA SER A 217 -4.16 -4.49 -25.17
C SER A 217 -3.82 -5.97 -25.27
N VAL A 218 -3.86 -6.71 -24.14
CA VAL A 218 -3.54 -8.15 -24.11
C VAL A 218 -4.71 -8.95 -24.65
N PRO A 219 -4.53 -9.78 -25.70
CA PRO A 219 -5.63 -10.48 -26.37
C PRO A 219 -6.54 -11.30 -25.44
N VAL A 220 -5.95 -12.05 -24.49
CA VAL A 220 -6.75 -12.84 -23.53
C VAL A 220 -7.59 -11.95 -22.61
N VAL A 221 -7.17 -10.72 -22.33
CA VAL A 221 -7.94 -9.75 -21.54
C VAL A 221 -9.09 -9.21 -22.38
N GLN A 222 -8.85 -8.92 -23.66
CA GLN A 222 -9.91 -8.51 -24.61
C GLN A 222 -10.99 -9.58 -24.73
N ASP A 223 -10.61 -10.86 -24.88
CA ASP A 223 -11.56 -11.97 -24.93
C ASP A 223 -12.36 -12.10 -23.63
N PHE A 224 -11.70 -11.92 -22.47
CA PHE A 224 -12.37 -11.93 -21.17
C PHE A 224 -13.38 -10.77 -21.02
N LEU A 225 -13.00 -9.56 -21.43
CA LEU A 225 -13.87 -8.40 -21.41
C LEU A 225 -15.05 -8.55 -22.37
N LEU A 226 -14.80 -9.11 -23.57
CA LEU A 226 -15.85 -9.40 -24.56
C LEU A 226 -16.90 -10.36 -23.96
N ILE A 227 -16.47 -11.43 -23.29
CA ILE A 227 -17.39 -12.37 -22.62
C ILE A 227 -18.20 -11.66 -21.56
N ALA A 228 -17.56 -10.84 -20.72
CA ALA A 228 -18.25 -10.13 -19.65
C ALA A 228 -19.28 -9.11 -20.18
N ASP A 229 -18.97 -8.41 -21.26
CA ASP A 229 -19.81 -7.34 -21.80
C ASP A 229 -20.93 -7.86 -22.70
N GLU A 230 -20.64 -8.81 -23.59
CA GLU A 230 -21.61 -9.34 -24.54
C GLU A 230 -22.59 -10.35 -23.93
N PHE A 231 -22.12 -11.16 -22.98
CA PHE A 231 -22.96 -12.20 -22.36
C PHE A 231 -23.52 -11.78 -21.00
N ARG A 232 -23.19 -10.58 -20.51
CA ARG A 232 -23.66 -10.02 -19.22
C ARG A 232 -23.56 -11.01 -18.07
N SER A 233 -22.54 -11.86 -18.10
CA SER A 233 -22.33 -12.92 -17.14
C SER A 233 -20.96 -12.80 -16.52
N SER A 234 -20.87 -12.98 -15.21
CA SER A 234 -19.56 -13.12 -14.57
C SER A 234 -18.86 -14.37 -15.12
N PRO A 235 -17.61 -14.26 -15.58
CA PRO A 235 -16.86 -15.43 -16.02
C PRO A 235 -16.51 -16.40 -14.89
N SER A 236 -16.82 -16.05 -13.65
CA SER A 236 -16.63 -16.89 -12.45
C SER A 236 -17.99 -17.20 -11.82
N PRO A 237 -18.34 -18.49 -11.62
CA PRO A 237 -19.58 -18.86 -10.96
C PRO A 237 -19.59 -18.44 -9.49
N LEU A 238 -20.78 -18.24 -8.97
CA LEU A 238 -21.09 -18.16 -7.56
C LEU A 238 -21.62 -19.51 -7.08
N TYR A 239 -21.57 -19.73 -5.79
CA TYR A 239 -21.98 -20.97 -5.15
C TYR A 239 -22.87 -20.67 -3.96
N ALA A 240 -24.03 -21.35 -3.89
CA ALA A 240 -24.77 -21.51 -2.65
C ALA A 240 -24.39 -22.86 -2.05
N VAL A 241 -23.84 -22.84 -0.83
CA VAL A 241 -23.42 -24.02 -0.08
C VAL A 241 -24.51 -24.34 0.94
N LEU A 242 -25.14 -25.48 0.79
CA LEU A 242 -26.13 -25.99 1.72
C LEU A 242 -25.43 -26.98 2.67
N ASP A 243 -25.59 -26.80 3.96
CA ASP A 243 -25.03 -27.63 5.02
C ASP A 243 -26.19 -28.22 5.85
N GLY A 244 -26.12 -29.51 6.16
CA GLY A 244 -27.13 -30.28 6.89
C GLY A 244 -27.36 -31.64 6.25
N ASP A 245 -28.50 -32.28 6.53
CA ASP A 245 -28.93 -33.54 5.90
C ASP A 245 -29.46 -33.29 4.48
N VAL A 246 -28.52 -32.96 3.54
CA VAL A 246 -28.86 -32.53 2.16
C VAL A 246 -29.41 -33.65 1.28
N ILE A 247 -29.26 -34.93 1.69
CA ILE A 247 -29.80 -36.10 0.97
C ILE A 247 -31.00 -36.66 1.76
N SER A 248 -31.92 -35.79 2.12
CA SER A 248 -33.18 -36.12 2.79
C SER A 248 -34.35 -35.49 2.05
N GLN A 249 -35.57 -35.77 2.46
CA GLN A 249 -36.78 -35.13 1.93
C GLN A 249 -36.75 -33.62 2.20
N ASP A 250 -36.40 -33.20 3.42
CA ASP A 250 -36.33 -31.80 3.82
C ASP A 250 -35.15 -31.10 3.11
N GLY A 251 -33.99 -31.77 3.00
CA GLY A 251 -32.82 -31.29 2.24
C GLY A 251 -33.15 -31.08 0.75
N ARG A 252 -33.93 -31.96 0.15
CA ARG A 252 -34.42 -31.80 -1.22
C ARG A 252 -35.38 -30.61 -1.34
N ALA A 253 -36.32 -30.46 -0.43
CA ALA A 253 -37.25 -29.34 -0.41
C ALA A 253 -36.52 -27.99 -0.26
N LEU A 254 -35.54 -27.94 0.64
CA LEU A 254 -34.66 -26.78 0.78
C LEU A 254 -33.91 -26.48 -0.52
N TYR A 255 -33.31 -27.50 -1.14
CA TYR A 255 -32.58 -27.33 -2.41
C TYR A 255 -33.50 -26.74 -3.49
N ASP A 256 -34.72 -27.25 -3.65
CA ASP A 256 -35.66 -26.78 -4.65
C ASP A 256 -36.11 -25.33 -4.36
N SER A 257 -36.29 -24.95 -3.10
CA SER A 257 -36.58 -23.57 -2.68
C SER A 257 -35.43 -22.61 -2.97
N VAL A 258 -34.19 -23.03 -2.69
CA VAL A 258 -32.98 -22.25 -3.03
C VAL A 258 -32.84 -22.08 -4.55
N VAL A 259 -33.04 -23.14 -5.33
CA VAL A 259 -32.98 -23.06 -6.81
C VAL A 259 -34.06 -22.11 -7.35
N LEU A 260 -35.27 -22.12 -6.76
CA LEU A 260 -36.34 -21.20 -7.15
C LEU A 260 -35.94 -19.75 -6.87
N GLU A 261 -35.46 -19.43 -5.65
CA GLU A 261 -35.02 -18.08 -5.29
C GLU A 261 -33.90 -17.59 -6.22
N LEU A 262 -32.90 -18.47 -6.49
CA LEU A 262 -31.81 -18.14 -7.43
C LEU A 262 -32.31 -17.91 -8.86
N SER A 263 -33.31 -18.67 -9.30
CA SER A 263 -33.86 -18.56 -10.68
C SER A 263 -34.74 -17.33 -10.86
N ASP A 264 -35.47 -16.93 -9.83
CA ASP A 264 -36.37 -15.77 -9.85
C ASP A 264 -35.63 -14.44 -9.62
N ASN A 265 -34.39 -14.48 -9.11
CA ASN A 265 -33.62 -13.28 -8.87
C ASN A 265 -33.16 -12.63 -10.19
N PRO A 266 -33.52 -11.37 -10.44
CA PRO A 266 -33.20 -10.69 -11.71
C PRO A 266 -31.72 -10.46 -11.97
N LYS A 267 -30.89 -10.57 -10.95
CA LYS A 267 -29.43 -10.44 -11.05
C LYS A 267 -28.75 -11.78 -11.34
N THR A 268 -29.45 -12.90 -11.21
CA THR A 268 -28.93 -14.23 -11.55
C THR A 268 -29.09 -14.47 -13.05
N THR A 269 -28.07 -15.09 -13.66
CA THR A 269 -28.05 -15.42 -15.09
C THR A 269 -27.78 -16.93 -15.26
N GLY A 270 -28.46 -17.54 -16.21
CA GLY A 270 -28.41 -18.96 -16.44
C GLY A 270 -29.21 -19.78 -15.40
N LEU A 271 -29.16 -21.10 -15.55
CA LEU A 271 -29.82 -22.03 -14.63
C LEU A 271 -28.88 -22.42 -13.49
N PRO A 272 -29.33 -22.40 -12.23
CA PRO A 272 -28.57 -22.98 -11.13
C PRO A 272 -28.37 -24.48 -11.34
N ILE A 273 -27.13 -24.95 -11.12
CA ILE A 273 -26.74 -26.35 -11.28
C ILE A 273 -26.22 -26.86 -9.93
N GLY A 274 -26.84 -27.91 -9.41
CA GLY A 274 -26.40 -28.56 -8.19
C GLY A 274 -26.60 -30.06 -8.27
N ILE A 275 -26.50 -30.77 -7.11
CA ILE A 275 -26.50 -32.21 -7.05
C ILE A 275 -27.75 -32.81 -7.73
N TRP A 276 -28.92 -32.28 -7.47
CA TRP A 276 -30.15 -32.86 -8.01
C TRP A 276 -30.26 -32.68 -9.53
N SER A 277 -29.80 -31.58 -10.08
CA SER A 277 -29.73 -31.41 -11.55
C SER A 277 -28.81 -32.45 -12.20
N VAL A 278 -27.67 -32.73 -11.54
CA VAL A 278 -26.68 -33.72 -12.01
C VAL A 278 -27.24 -35.14 -11.90
N LEU A 279 -27.95 -35.45 -10.81
CA LEU A 279 -28.58 -36.76 -10.63
C LEU A 279 -29.71 -37.00 -11.64
N GLU A 280 -30.57 -36.00 -11.89
CA GLU A 280 -31.64 -36.11 -12.90
C GLU A 280 -31.09 -36.35 -14.33
N ASP A 281 -29.97 -35.69 -14.69
CA ASP A 281 -29.34 -35.93 -15.98
C ASP A 281 -28.71 -37.32 -16.07
N SER A 282 -28.01 -37.73 -14.98
CA SER A 282 -27.27 -38.99 -14.90
C SER A 282 -28.16 -40.22 -14.82
N ARG A 283 -29.41 -40.10 -14.26
CA ARG A 283 -30.34 -41.23 -14.16
C ARG A 283 -30.75 -41.80 -15.54
N THR A 284 -30.67 -41.00 -16.58
CA THR A 284 -30.98 -41.44 -17.94
C THR A 284 -30.01 -42.47 -18.47
N THR A 285 -28.80 -42.51 -17.96
CA THR A 285 -27.71 -43.38 -18.37
C THR A 285 -27.32 -44.43 -17.31
N ASN A 286 -27.80 -44.29 -16.06
CA ASN A 286 -27.50 -45.16 -14.94
C ASN A 286 -28.78 -45.77 -14.36
N SER A 287 -29.04 -47.04 -14.66
CA SER A 287 -30.27 -47.74 -14.26
C SER A 287 -30.39 -47.98 -12.75
N GLU A 288 -29.26 -48.07 -12.02
CA GLU A 288 -29.27 -48.22 -10.58
C GLU A 288 -29.66 -46.90 -9.91
N LEU A 289 -29.11 -45.80 -10.33
CA LEU A 289 -29.49 -44.47 -9.90
C LEU A 289 -30.97 -44.18 -10.23
N ASP A 290 -31.41 -44.55 -11.43
CA ASP A 290 -32.81 -44.38 -11.81
C ASP A 290 -33.77 -45.15 -10.91
N ALA A 291 -33.43 -46.40 -10.55
CA ALA A 291 -34.22 -47.17 -9.60
C ALA A 291 -34.26 -46.54 -8.19
N LEU A 292 -33.13 -46.06 -7.68
CA LEU A 292 -33.04 -45.41 -6.37
C LEU A 292 -33.86 -44.09 -6.36
N MET A 293 -33.67 -43.23 -7.36
CA MET A 293 -34.40 -41.95 -7.44
C MET A 293 -35.92 -42.14 -7.68
N SER A 294 -36.31 -43.17 -8.43
CA SER A 294 -37.73 -43.49 -8.63
C SER A 294 -38.38 -44.12 -7.37
N GLY A 295 -37.59 -44.67 -6.46
CA GLY A 295 -38.07 -45.24 -5.20
C GLY A 295 -38.15 -44.23 -4.07
N LEU A 296 -37.72 -42.97 -4.25
CA LEU A 296 -37.82 -41.95 -3.21
C LEU A 296 -39.25 -41.63 -2.86
N GLY A 297 -39.55 -41.62 -1.55
CA GLY A 297 -40.86 -41.31 -1.00
C GLY A 297 -40.70 -40.75 0.42
N ASP A 298 -41.80 -40.82 1.20
CA ASP A 298 -41.80 -40.33 2.58
C ASP A 298 -41.01 -41.25 3.57
N ASP A 299 -40.44 -42.33 3.06
CA ASP A 299 -39.71 -43.31 3.84
C ASP A 299 -38.22 -42.96 3.92
N GLU A 300 -37.75 -42.69 5.15
CA GLU A 300 -36.33 -42.31 5.43
C GLU A 300 -35.33 -43.36 4.91
N SER A 301 -35.72 -44.65 4.84
CA SER A 301 -34.83 -45.70 4.35
C SER A 301 -34.51 -45.58 2.86
N SER A 302 -35.41 -44.99 2.05
CA SER A 302 -35.17 -44.76 0.65
C SER A 302 -34.13 -43.66 0.41
N TRP A 303 -34.11 -42.62 1.20
CA TRP A 303 -33.13 -41.53 1.19
C TRP A 303 -31.74 -42.03 1.67
N ALA A 304 -31.71 -42.81 2.77
CA ALA A 304 -30.48 -43.42 3.26
C ALA A 304 -29.85 -44.39 2.24
N ALA A 305 -30.67 -45.10 1.45
CA ALA A 305 -30.17 -45.95 0.35
C ALA A 305 -29.52 -45.12 -0.76
N LEU A 306 -30.12 -43.99 -1.16
CA LEU A 306 -29.55 -43.08 -2.13
C LEU A 306 -28.24 -42.45 -1.63
N GLU A 307 -28.23 -41.98 -0.38
CA GLU A 307 -27.04 -41.43 0.26
C GLU A 307 -25.88 -42.44 0.27
N THR A 308 -26.18 -43.67 0.72
CA THR A 308 -25.20 -44.77 0.76
C THR A 308 -24.62 -45.03 -0.64
N TRP A 309 -25.47 -45.05 -1.67
CA TRP A 309 -25.02 -45.24 -3.03
C TRP A 309 -24.16 -44.09 -3.54
N LEU A 310 -24.53 -42.83 -3.22
CA LEU A 310 -23.75 -41.63 -3.60
C LEU A 310 -22.35 -41.63 -3.00
N LEU A 311 -22.14 -42.34 -1.89
CA LEU A 311 -20.84 -42.53 -1.24
C LEU A 311 -20.01 -43.65 -1.83
N THR A 312 -20.56 -44.53 -2.72
CA THR A 312 -19.80 -45.54 -3.45
C THR A 312 -18.92 -44.91 -4.53
N GLU A 313 -18.02 -45.66 -5.14
CA GLU A 313 -17.15 -45.22 -6.23
C GLU A 313 -17.97 -44.71 -7.42
N ASP A 314 -19.01 -45.47 -7.82
CA ASP A 314 -19.88 -45.10 -8.93
C ASP A 314 -20.71 -43.84 -8.64
N GLY A 315 -21.27 -43.72 -7.44
CA GLY A 315 -21.98 -42.54 -6.99
C GLY A 315 -21.06 -41.31 -6.91
N ARG A 316 -19.85 -41.49 -6.41
CA ARG A 316 -18.85 -40.42 -6.33
C ARG A 316 -18.40 -39.90 -7.70
N ASN A 317 -18.30 -40.74 -8.70
CA ASN A 317 -18.00 -40.31 -10.08
C ASN A 317 -19.02 -39.32 -10.62
N ILE A 318 -20.27 -39.36 -10.13
CA ILE A 318 -21.34 -38.44 -10.50
C ILE A 318 -21.43 -37.26 -9.54
N SER A 319 -21.35 -37.49 -8.24
CA SER A 319 -21.70 -36.50 -7.19
C SER A 319 -20.54 -35.64 -6.71
N SER A 320 -19.29 -36.04 -6.95
CA SER A 320 -18.10 -35.40 -6.34
C SER A 320 -17.89 -33.91 -6.69
N GLY A 321 -18.51 -33.42 -7.75
CA GLY A 321 -18.49 -32.00 -8.09
C GLY A 321 -19.44 -31.12 -7.27
N ASN A 322 -20.48 -31.73 -6.67
CA ASN A 322 -21.56 -31.01 -5.99
C ASN A 322 -21.83 -31.47 -4.56
N LEU A 323 -21.28 -32.64 -4.13
CA LEU A 323 -21.50 -33.22 -2.81
C LEU A 323 -20.15 -33.50 -2.14
N ASN A 324 -19.99 -33.09 -0.87
CA ASN A 324 -18.79 -33.33 -0.09
C ASN A 324 -18.60 -34.82 0.28
N SER A 325 -17.50 -35.17 0.96
CA SER A 325 -17.10 -36.57 1.19
C SER A 325 -18.01 -37.38 2.10
N ASP A 326 -18.79 -36.74 2.95
CA ASP A 326 -19.69 -37.39 3.93
C ASP A 326 -21.17 -37.06 3.67
N ALA A 327 -21.48 -36.48 2.52
CA ALA A 327 -22.81 -36.08 2.07
C ALA A 327 -23.53 -35.05 2.96
N SER A 328 -22.81 -34.40 3.89
CA SER A 328 -23.36 -33.37 4.77
C SER A 328 -23.48 -31.98 4.10
N GLN A 329 -22.83 -31.77 2.96
CA GLN A 329 -22.84 -30.49 2.25
C GLN A 329 -23.03 -30.67 0.75
N THR A 330 -23.84 -29.80 0.14
CA THR A 330 -23.96 -29.72 -1.32
C THR A 330 -23.77 -28.28 -1.79
N VAL A 331 -23.32 -28.13 -3.03
CA VAL A 331 -23.14 -26.84 -3.68
C VAL A 331 -24.07 -26.70 -4.88
N ILE A 332 -24.68 -25.52 -5.00
CA ILE A 332 -25.42 -25.08 -6.17
C ILE A 332 -24.59 -24.00 -6.84
N SER A 333 -24.12 -24.24 -8.06
CA SER A 333 -23.40 -23.25 -8.86
C SER A 333 -24.39 -22.44 -9.69
N PHE A 334 -24.22 -21.14 -9.71
CA PHE A 334 -25.01 -20.22 -10.53
C PHE A 334 -24.17 -19.06 -11.03
N GLN A 335 -24.67 -18.28 -11.96
CA GLN A 335 -24.01 -17.09 -12.46
C GLN A 335 -24.83 -15.87 -12.11
N ALA A 336 -24.14 -14.76 -11.84
CA ALA A 336 -24.79 -13.47 -11.64
C ALA A 336 -24.36 -12.48 -12.72
N ALA A 337 -25.16 -11.43 -12.94
CA ALA A 337 -24.78 -10.32 -13.79
C ALA A 337 -23.46 -9.71 -13.30
N THR A 338 -22.64 -9.22 -14.23
CA THR A 338 -21.41 -8.50 -13.89
C THR A 338 -21.77 -7.23 -13.14
N LEU A 339 -21.38 -7.13 -11.87
CA LEU A 339 -21.67 -6.03 -10.98
C LEU A 339 -20.36 -5.38 -10.54
N ASP A 340 -20.39 -4.07 -10.25
CA ASP A 340 -19.33 -3.46 -9.49
C ASP A 340 -19.26 -4.06 -8.08
N TRP A 341 -18.18 -3.78 -7.34
CA TRP A 341 -17.96 -4.40 -6.04
C TRP A 341 -19.03 -4.02 -4.99
N GLN A 342 -19.59 -2.80 -5.05
CA GLN A 342 -20.64 -2.35 -4.14
C GLN A 342 -21.95 -3.06 -4.47
N ALA A 343 -22.36 -3.05 -5.74
CA ALA A 343 -23.53 -3.79 -6.18
C ALA A 343 -23.41 -5.30 -5.94
N THR A 344 -22.19 -5.84 -5.97
CA THR A 344 -21.91 -7.25 -5.61
C THR A 344 -22.09 -7.48 -4.10
N ALA A 345 -21.60 -6.58 -3.25
CA ALA A 345 -21.79 -6.66 -1.80
C ALA A 345 -23.26 -6.50 -1.39
N ASP A 346 -23.98 -5.58 -2.02
CA ASP A 346 -25.42 -5.39 -1.80
C ASP A 346 -26.21 -6.64 -2.23
N PHE A 347 -25.86 -7.21 -3.38
CA PHE A 347 -26.45 -8.46 -3.88
C PHE A 347 -26.20 -9.64 -2.94
N GLU A 348 -24.96 -9.78 -2.44
CA GLU A 348 -24.61 -10.81 -1.44
C GLU A 348 -25.46 -10.66 -0.17
N SER A 349 -25.54 -9.44 0.36
CA SER A 349 -26.27 -9.17 1.59
C SER A 349 -27.76 -9.48 1.45
N GLU A 350 -28.37 -9.05 0.35
CA GLU A 350 -29.78 -9.29 0.05
C GLU A 350 -30.06 -10.78 -0.14
N LEU A 351 -29.29 -11.44 -0.99
CA LEU A 351 -29.48 -12.86 -1.30
C LEU A 351 -29.17 -13.76 -0.09
N SER A 352 -28.12 -13.45 0.68
CA SER A 352 -27.80 -14.21 1.91
C SER A 352 -28.92 -14.14 2.95
N ALA A 353 -29.58 -12.98 3.09
CA ALA A 353 -30.71 -12.82 4.00
C ALA A 353 -31.90 -13.68 3.56
N ASN A 354 -32.24 -13.66 2.26
CA ASN A 354 -33.34 -14.46 1.70
C ASN A 354 -33.06 -15.98 1.85
N LEU A 355 -31.82 -16.40 1.56
CA LEU A 355 -31.44 -17.81 1.68
C LEU A 355 -31.39 -18.30 3.13
N ALA A 356 -31.04 -17.42 4.07
CA ALA A 356 -31.10 -17.75 5.50
C ALA A 356 -32.55 -17.92 5.97
N GLU A 357 -33.49 -17.06 5.52
CA GLU A 357 -34.91 -17.20 5.82
C GLU A 357 -35.48 -18.52 5.25
N ILE A 358 -35.12 -18.88 4.02
CA ILE A 358 -35.50 -20.14 3.40
C ILE A 358 -34.95 -21.35 4.18
N ALA A 359 -33.72 -21.26 4.68
CA ALA A 359 -33.14 -22.33 5.51
C ALA A 359 -33.85 -22.48 6.86
N ASP A 360 -34.16 -21.37 7.54
CA ASP A 360 -34.90 -21.38 8.81
C ASP A 360 -36.32 -21.95 8.66
N ASP A 361 -36.99 -21.65 7.53
CA ASP A 361 -38.33 -22.14 7.24
C ASP A 361 -38.37 -23.63 6.82
N SER A 362 -37.24 -24.23 6.48
CA SER A 362 -37.20 -25.64 6.00
C SER A 362 -37.48 -26.68 7.05
N GLY A 363 -37.53 -26.31 8.35
CA GLY A 363 -37.85 -27.16 9.47
C GLY A 363 -36.75 -28.11 9.93
N GLY A 364 -35.59 -28.14 9.28
CA GLY A 364 -34.38 -28.91 9.64
C GLY A 364 -33.27 -28.02 10.19
N ASP A 365 -32.17 -28.66 10.62
CA ASP A 365 -30.95 -27.94 11.03
C ASP A 365 -30.07 -27.70 9.80
N PHE A 366 -30.50 -26.74 8.98
CA PHE A 366 -29.83 -26.40 7.74
C PHE A 366 -29.23 -25.00 7.79
N THR A 367 -28.11 -24.81 7.09
CA THR A 367 -27.58 -23.48 6.78
C THR A 367 -27.30 -23.34 5.29
N VAL A 368 -27.54 -22.15 4.75
CA VAL A 368 -27.17 -21.80 3.36
C VAL A 368 -26.22 -20.62 3.37
N GLN A 369 -25.06 -20.80 2.74
CA GLN A 369 -24.02 -19.77 2.66
C GLN A 369 -23.65 -19.49 1.22
N LEU A 370 -23.44 -18.22 0.88
CA LEU A 370 -22.94 -17.82 -0.43
C LEU A 370 -21.41 -17.83 -0.44
N SER A 371 -20.84 -18.24 -1.56
CA SER A 371 -19.40 -18.18 -1.81
C SER A 371 -19.14 -17.93 -3.29
N GLY A 372 -17.94 -17.46 -3.59
CA GLY A 372 -17.52 -17.25 -4.98
C GLY A 372 -16.43 -16.19 -5.06
N ARG A 373 -15.71 -16.21 -6.18
CA ARG A 373 -14.57 -15.30 -6.37
C ARG A 373 -15.00 -13.83 -6.34
N SER A 374 -16.13 -13.48 -6.95
CA SER A 374 -16.59 -12.08 -6.99
C SER A 374 -16.98 -11.57 -5.60
N LEU A 375 -17.59 -12.41 -4.75
CA LEU A 375 -17.93 -12.07 -3.36
C LEU A 375 -16.66 -11.88 -2.52
N ILE A 376 -15.69 -12.80 -2.64
CA ILE A 376 -14.40 -12.68 -1.96
C ILE A 376 -13.70 -11.40 -2.37
N LEU A 377 -13.73 -11.04 -3.66
CA LEU A 377 -13.10 -9.81 -4.14
C LEU A 377 -13.82 -8.56 -3.61
N ALA A 378 -15.16 -8.56 -3.54
CA ALA A 378 -15.92 -7.47 -2.95
C ALA A 378 -15.56 -7.26 -1.48
N GLN A 379 -15.47 -8.33 -0.70
CA GLN A 379 -15.04 -8.27 0.71
C GLN A 379 -13.60 -7.78 0.85
N VAL A 380 -12.67 -8.30 0.02
CA VAL A 380 -11.26 -7.84 0.02
C VAL A 380 -11.18 -6.36 -0.33
N THR A 381 -12.02 -5.88 -1.23
CA THR A 381 -12.06 -4.47 -1.63
C THR A 381 -12.51 -3.57 -0.48
N ALA A 382 -13.58 -3.96 0.23
CA ALA A 382 -14.04 -3.26 1.43
C ALA A 382 -12.95 -3.21 2.50
N ASP A 383 -12.31 -4.34 2.80
CA ASP A 383 -11.21 -4.43 3.77
C ASP A 383 -9.99 -3.58 3.37
N VAL A 384 -9.70 -3.45 2.08
CA VAL A 384 -8.63 -2.57 1.58
C VAL A 384 -8.98 -1.10 1.83
N ALA A 385 -10.24 -0.69 1.61
CA ALA A 385 -10.70 0.67 1.91
C ALA A 385 -10.52 1.02 3.39
N ASP A 386 -11.00 0.15 4.28
CA ASP A 386 -10.86 0.30 5.73
C ASP A 386 -9.39 0.34 6.15
N SER A 387 -8.56 -0.51 5.55
CA SER A 387 -7.12 -0.53 5.81
C SER A 387 -6.43 0.77 5.41
N ALA A 388 -6.86 1.44 4.34
CA ALA A 388 -6.33 2.75 3.93
C ALA A 388 -6.61 3.81 5.00
N VAL A 389 -7.83 3.87 5.51
CA VAL A 389 -8.24 4.83 6.55
C VAL A 389 -7.51 4.55 7.86
N ILE A 390 -7.51 3.29 8.32
CA ILE A 390 -6.88 2.88 9.58
C ILE A 390 -5.37 3.11 9.53
N SER A 391 -4.70 2.70 8.47
CA SER A 391 -3.25 2.87 8.34
C SER A 391 -2.85 4.35 8.27
N THR A 392 -3.50 5.13 7.40
CA THR A 392 -3.23 6.57 7.26
C THR A 392 -3.50 7.31 8.58
N GLY A 393 -4.62 7.03 9.25
CA GLY A 393 -4.96 7.60 10.55
C GLY A 393 -3.97 7.24 11.65
N THR A 394 -3.55 5.97 11.71
CA THR A 394 -2.54 5.51 12.67
C THR A 394 -1.20 6.23 12.47
N VAL A 395 -0.74 6.32 11.22
CA VAL A 395 0.50 7.03 10.88
C VAL A 395 0.40 8.50 11.22
N ALA A 396 -0.72 9.15 10.88
CA ALA A 396 -0.97 10.55 11.19
C ALA A 396 -0.90 10.81 12.71
N ALA A 397 -1.52 9.94 13.51
CA ALA A 397 -1.50 10.04 14.97
C ALA A 397 -0.08 9.84 15.55
N VAL A 398 0.64 8.83 15.08
CA VAL A 398 2.02 8.56 15.54
C VAL A 398 2.97 9.69 15.16
N ILE A 399 2.87 10.22 13.94
CA ILE A 399 3.67 11.38 13.50
C ILE A 399 3.35 12.61 14.37
N LEU A 400 2.07 12.88 14.66
CA LEU A 400 1.69 13.97 15.54
C LEU A 400 2.30 13.81 16.94
N LEU A 401 2.15 12.64 17.54
CA LEU A 401 2.72 12.37 18.87
C LEU A 401 4.25 12.53 18.88
N MET A 402 4.91 12.07 17.83
CA MET A 402 6.35 12.19 17.69
C MET A 402 6.79 13.65 17.50
N LEU A 403 6.12 14.42 16.64
CA LEU A 403 6.41 15.84 16.44
C LEU A 403 6.19 16.63 17.73
N VAL A 404 5.10 16.36 18.44
CA VAL A 404 4.82 16.97 19.75
C VAL A 404 5.92 16.59 20.76
N GLY A 405 6.31 15.32 20.83
CA GLY A 405 7.35 14.83 21.74
C GLY A 405 8.70 15.49 21.48
N ILE A 406 9.16 15.49 20.23
CA ILE A 406 10.44 16.11 19.84
C ILE A 406 10.44 17.60 20.15
N ASN A 407 9.37 18.32 19.76
CA ASN A 407 9.29 19.76 20.02
C ASN A 407 9.17 20.09 21.51
N THR A 408 8.49 19.27 22.30
CA THR A 408 8.40 19.43 23.76
C THR A 408 9.77 19.30 24.42
N VAL A 409 10.55 18.29 24.04
CA VAL A 409 11.92 18.11 24.56
C VAL A 409 12.83 19.29 24.17
N ARG A 410 12.73 19.76 22.93
CA ARG A 410 13.53 20.90 22.43
C ARG A 410 13.15 22.23 23.10
N GLN A 411 11.86 22.49 23.25
CA GLN A 411 11.36 23.74 23.84
C GLN A 411 11.37 23.75 25.38
N LYS A 412 11.52 22.58 26.00
CA LYS A 412 11.35 22.36 27.45
C LYS A 412 10.01 22.89 27.99
N ASP A 413 9.01 22.93 27.12
CA ASP A 413 7.66 23.46 27.39
C ASP A 413 6.65 22.61 26.59
N VAL A 414 5.74 21.96 27.29
CA VAL A 414 4.75 21.05 26.69
C VAL A 414 3.78 21.78 25.77
N ILE A 415 3.29 22.95 26.18
CA ILE A 415 2.29 23.71 25.42
C ILE A 415 2.89 24.23 24.11
N ARG A 416 4.08 24.82 24.19
CA ARG A 416 4.80 25.31 23.00
C ARG A 416 5.22 24.17 22.09
N GLY A 417 5.67 23.05 22.68
CA GLY A 417 6.01 21.85 21.95
C GLY A 417 4.81 21.27 21.20
N ALA A 418 3.67 21.16 21.87
CA ALA A 418 2.44 20.69 21.25
C ALA A 418 1.96 21.61 20.12
N ALA A 419 1.94 22.92 20.34
CA ALA A 419 1.53 23.89 19.32
C ALA A 419 2.42 23.79 18.07
N ARG A 420 3.75 23.71 18.23
CA ARG A 420 4.68 23.55 17.11
C ARG A 420 4.53 22.20 16.40
N GLY A 421 4.40 21.13 17.15
CA GLY A 421 4.17 19.80 16.58
C GLY A 421 2.90 19.79 15.71
N PHE A 422 1.84 20.39 16.20
CA PHE A 422 0.58 20.49 15.47
C PHE A 422 0.69 21.37 14.21
N VAL A 423 1.35 22.53 14.31
CA VAL A 423 1.59 23.41 13.14
C VAL A 423 2.42 22.71 12.06
N THR A 424 3.41 21.91 12.44
CA THR A 424 4.20 21.12 11.47
C THR A 424 3.39 19.97 10.85
N TRP A 425 2.43 19.41 11.60
CA TRP A 425 1.60 18.28 11.17
C TRP A 425 0.49 18.68 10.18
N ILE A 426 -0.13 19.87 10.33
CA ILE A 426 -1.24 20.32 9.47
C ILE A 426 -0.90 20.27 7.97
N PRO A 427 0.24 20.80 7.48
CA PRO A 427 0.58 20.74 6.07
C PRO A 427 0.64 19.30 5.53
N LEU A 428 1.10 18.34 6.34
CA LEU A 428 1.17 16.94 5.96
C LEU A 428 -0.23 16.36 5.70
N MET A 429 -1.20 16.69 6.55
CA MET A 429 -2.59 16.28 6.37
C MET A 429 -3.23 16.92 5.14
N VAL A 430 -2.90 18.18 4.86
CA VAL A 430 -3.35 18.86 3.63
C VAL A 430 -2.82 18.14 2.40
N VAL A 431 -1.55 17.75 2.39
CA VAL A 431 -0.95 17.00 1.27
C VAL A 431 -1.65 15.65 1.07
N VAL A 432 -1.96 14.91 2.14
CA VAL A 432 -2.69 13.63 2.04
C VAL A 432 -4.06 13.85 1.39
N VAL A 433 -4.81 14.86 1.84
CA VAL A 433 -6.12 15.19 1.24
C VAL A 433 -5.96 15.57 -0.24
N TRP A 434 -4.91 16.30 -0.60
CA TRP A 434 -4.67 16.67 -1.99
C TRP A 434 -4.29 15.47 -2.86
N VAL A 435 -3.48 14.54 -2.35
CA VAL A 435 -3.11 13.32 -3.09
C VAL A 435 -4.35 12.48 -3.37
N TYR A 436 -5.14 12.17 -2.34
CA TYR A 436 -6.38 11.42 -2.51
C TYR A 436 -7.42 12.19 -3.33
N GLY A 437 -7.45 13.52 -3.21
CA GLY A 437 -8.31 14.37 -4.01
C GLY A 437 -7.97 14.33 -5.50
N ILE A 438 -6.69 14.37 -5.84
CA ILE A 438 -6.23 14.21 -7.22
C ILE A 438 -6.59 12.82 -7.74
N MET A 439 -6.39 11.76 -6.93
CA MET A 439 -6.79 10.41 -7.32
C MET A 439 -8.28 10.35 -7.69
N GLY A 440 -9.17 10.84 -6.83
CA GLY A 440 -10.60 10.85 -7.11
C GLY A 440 -10.99 11.69 -8.33
N LEU A 441 -10.40 12.89 -8.49
CA LEU A 441 -10.67 13.75 -9.65
C LEU A 441 -10.16 13.18 -10.98
N THR A 442 -9.15 12.33 -10.94
CA THR A 442 -8.54 11.72 -12.13
C THR A 442 -9.04 10.29 -12.39
N GLY A 443 -9.96 9.78 -11.55
CA GLY A 443 -10.48 8.42 -11.67
C GLY A 443 -9.49 7.34 -11.25
N TYR A 444 -8.43 7.69 -10.52
CA TYR A 444 -7.52 6.70 -9.93
C TYR A 444 -8.16 6.05 -8.71
N GLN A 445 -8.19 4.74 -8.70
CA GLN A 445 -8.82 3.96 -7.64
C GLN A 445 -7.82 3.53 -6.57
N LEU A 446 -8.34 3.31 -5.35
CA LEU A 446 -7.61 2.60 -4.31
C LEU A 446 -7.57 1.11 -4.65
N ASN A 447 -6.38 0.56 -4.76
CA ASN A 447 -6.13 -0.86 -5.01
C ASN A 447 -5.08 -1.40 -4.00
N SER A 448 -4.66 -2.65 -4.15
CA SER A 448 -3.69 -3.30 -3.26
C SER A 448 -2.34 -2.57 -3.10
N GLN A 449 -1.96 -1.72 -4.06
CA GLN A 449 -0.74 -0.93 -4.02
C GLN A 449 -1.02 0.51 -3.54
N THR A 450 -2.04 1.15 -4.12
CA THR A 450 -2.35 2.56 -3.85
C THR A 450 -2.93 2.80 -2.46
N VAL A 451 -3.46 1.76 -1.81
CA VAL A 451 -3.90 1.80 -0.39
C VAL A 451 -2.81 2.30 0.56
N THR A 452 -1.56 2.09 0.21
CA THR A 452 -0.40 2.47 1.03
C THR A 452 -0.01 3.94 0.89
N ILE A 453 -0.53 4.64 -0.12
CA ILE A 453 -0.09 5.99 -0.52
C ILE A 453 -0.26 7.02 0.60
N GLY A 454 -1.36 6.98 1.35
CA GLY A 454 -1.59 7.93 2.45
C GLY A 454 -0.52 7.84 3.54
N ALA A 455 -0.25 6.62 3.99
CA ALA A 455 0.77 6.35 4.99
C ALA A 455 2.19 6.72 4.49
N LEU A 456 2.50 6.40 3.22
CA LEU A 456 3.77 6.75 2.58
C LEU A 456 3.95 8.24 2.40
N THR A 457 2.89 8.95 1.98
CA THR A 457 2.91 10.41 1.81
C THR A 457 3.23 11.10 3.14
N LEU A 458 2.64 10.63 4.23
CA LEU A 458 2.91 11.13 5.57
C LEU A 458 4.34 10.83 6.02
N GLY A 459 4.83 9.62 5.82
CA GLY A 459 6.18 9.20 6.20
C GLY A 459 7.25 10.06 5.52
N LEU A 460 7.21 10.13 4.19
CA LEU A 460 8.17 10.94 3.42
C LEU A 460 7.96 12.46 3.60
N GLY A 461 6.72 12.90 3.75
CA GLY A 461 6.41 14.32 3.94
C GLY A 461 6.96 14.87 5.27
N VAL A 462 6.93 14.05 6.34
CA VAL A 462 7.42 14.49 7.65
C VAL A 462 8.91 14.80 7.63
N ASP A 463 9.70 14.08 6.85
CA ASP A 463 11.13 14.33 6.70
C ASP A 463 11.39 15.74 6.15
N TYR A 464 10.67 16.13 5.11
CA TYR A 464 10.80 17.47 4.53
C TYR A 464 10.35 18.56 5.53
N ALA A 465 9.25 18.34 6.22
CA ALA A 465 8.74 19.27 7.22
C ALA A 465 9.72 19.45 8.39
N VAL A 466 10.27 18.35 8.92
CA VAL A 466 11.23 18.38 10.04
C VAL A 466 12.55 19.04 9.62
N HIS A 467 13.07 18.70 8.46
CA HIS A 467 14.34 19.28 7.98
C HIS A 467 14.22 20.79 7.74
N LEU A 468 13.12 21.23 7.11
CA LEU A 468 12.91 22.66 6.84
C LEU A 468 12.67 23.46 8.13
N THR A 469 11.85 22.96 9.04
CA THR A 469 11.59 23.63 10.33
C THR A 469 12.83 23.70 11.22
N THR A 470 13.61 22.62 11.28
CA THR A 470 14.88 22.61 12.02
C THR A 470 15.86 23.63 11.44
N ARG A 471 15.99 23.69 10.11
CA ARG A 471 16.87 24.68 9.48
C ARG A 471 16.43 26.10 9.71
N LEU A 472 15.13 26.35 9.66
CA LEU A 472 14.59 27.68 9.96
C LEU A 472 14.90 28.12 11.39
N GLU A 473 14.77 27.20 12.37
CA GLU A 473 15.14 27.46 13.77
C GLU A 473 16.63 27.78 13.92
N GLU A 474 17.51 27.02 13.25
CA GLU A 474 18.95 27.31 13.25
C GLU A 474 19.25 28.71 12.70
N GLU A 475 18.61 29.15 11.61
CA GLU A 475 18.82 30.48 11.04
C GLU A 475 18.31 31.59 11.98
N VAL A 476 17.20 31.37 12.68
CA VAL A 476 16.67 32.28 13.70
C VAL A 476 17.64 32.39 14.88
N GLU A 477 18.18 31.27 15.37
CA GLU A 477 19.16 31.29 16.48
C GLU A 477 20.46 31.99 16.12
N HIS A 478 20.94 31.83 14.87
CA HIS A 478 22.16 32.47 14.41
C HIS A 478 22.04 33.98 14.17
N ALA A 479 20.86 34.46 13.82
CA ALA A 479 20.61 35.86 13.52
C ALA A 479 19.22 36.33 14.01
N PRO A 480 18.98 36.40 15.35
CA PRO A 480 17.64 36.63 15.91
C PRO A 480 17.00 37.95 15.50
N SER A 481 17.79 38.96 15.13
CA SER A 481 17.33 40.28 14.73
C SER A 481 17.17 40.46 13.23
N ALA A 482 17.43 39.41 12.42
CA ALA A 482 17.26 39.51 10.97
C ALA A 482 15.78 39.45 10.57
N ASP A 483 15.47 39.94 9.36
CA ASP A 483 14.14 39.85 8.77
C ASP A 483 13.74 38.38 8.56
N PRO A 484 12.49 37.97 8.88
CA PRO A 484 11.97 36.62 8.60
C PRO A 484 12.19 36.14 7.16
N VAL A 485 12.15 37.04 6.17
CA VAL A 485 12.46 36.71 4.77
C VAL A 485 13.89 36.21 4.59
N VAL A 486 14.84 36.73 5.36
CA VAL A 486 16.25 36.31 5.29
C VAL A 486 16.42 34.88 5.80
N TRP A 487 15.81 34.54 6.95
CA TRP A 487 15.84 33.19 7.49
C TRP A 487 15.20 32.19 6.54
N SER A 488 13.98 32.53 6.05
CA SER A 488 13.23 31.67 5.14
C SER A 488 13.98 31.46 3.82
N THR A 489 14.49 32.54 3.19
CA THR A 489 15.24 32.47 1.94
C THR A 489 16.50 31.62 2.07
N LYS A 490 17.24 31.76 3.19
CA LYS A 490 18.46 30.96 3.45
C LYS A 490 18.12 29.49 3.67
N SER A 491 17.06 29.19 4.44
CA SER A 491 16.60 27.82 4.68
C SER A 491 16.22 27.12 3.39
N VAL A 492 15.46 27.79 2.52
CA VAL A 492 15.07 27.28 1.21
C VAL A 492 16.29 27.13 0.28
N ALA A 493 17.20 28.10 0.27
CA ALA A 493 18.39 28.08 -0.60
C ALA A 493 19.39 26.96 -0.22
N THR A 494 19.41 26.52 1.02
CA THR A 494 20.30 25.46 1.52
C THR A 494 19.58 24.11 1.62
N THR A 495 18.73 23.93 2.61
CA THR A 495 18.00 22.69 2.90
C THR A 495 16.96 22.40 1.83
N GLY A 496 16.17 23.39 1.40
CA GLY A 496 15.18 23.21 0.34
C GLY A 496 15.80 22.73 -1.00
N ARG A 497 17.00 23.21 -1.35
CA ARG A 497 17.72 22.70 -2.54
C ARG A 497 18.14 21.23 -2.37
N ALA A 498 18.56 20.83 -1.19
CA ALA A 498 18.90 19.43 -0.93
C ALA A 498 17.67 18.53 -1.00
N MET A 499 16.57 18.97 -0.38
CA MET A 499 15.27 18.30 -0.40
C MET A 499 14.73 18.17 -1.83
N PHE A 500 14.80 19.24 -2.65
CA PHE A 500 14.43 19.17 -4.06
C PHE A 500 15.25 18.13 -4.83
N GLY A 501 16.55 18.05 -4.57
CA GLY A 501 17.41 17.04 -5.17
C GLY A 501 17.06 15.61 -4.76
N ALA A 502 16.68 15.41 -3.52
CA ALA A 502 16.20 14.15 -2.96
C ALA A 502 14.85 13.76 -3.56
N ALA A 503 13.88 14.68 -3.50
CA ALA A 503 12.55 14.49 -4.09
C ALA A 503 12.62 14.14 -5.59
N LEU A 504 13.48 14.80 -6.35
CA LEU A 504 13.67 14.52 -7.78
C LEU A 504 14.25 13.10 -8.02
N THR A 505 15.17 12.64 -7.18
CA THR A 505 15.72 11.28 -7.29
C THR A 505 14.68 10.23 -6.92
N THR A 506 13.91 10.46 -5.88
CA THR A 506 12.85 9.55 -5.44
C THR A 506 11.70 9.50 -6.46
N ALA A 507 11.22 10.67 -6.92
CA ALA A 507 10.22 10.73 -7.98
C ALA A 507 10.70 10.06 -9.28
N GLY A 508 11.98 10.25 -9.65
CA GLY A 508 12.59 9.56 -10.79
C GLY A 508 12.62 8.04 -10.62
N GLY A 509 12.90 7.54 -9.42
CA GLY A 509 12.84 6.12 -9.10
C GLY A 509 11.44 5.54 -9.26
N PHE A 510 10.43 6.22 -8.71
CA PHE A 510 9.02 5.78 -8.83
C PHE A 510 8.47 5.92 -10.26
N SER A 511 8.95 6.90 -11.04
CA SER A 511 8.57 7.05 -12.45
C SER A 511 8.93 5.82 -13.30
N VAL A 512 9.90 4.99 -12.88
CA VAL A 512 10.26 3.74 -13.57
C VAL A 512 9.10 2.74 -13.54
N LEU A 513 8.22 2.80 -12.53
CA LEU A 513 7.04 1.94 -12.44
C LEU A 513 6.05 2.15 -13.60
N ASN A 514 6.09 3.30 -14.30
CA ASN A 514 5.27 3.52 -15.49
C ASN A 514 5.59 2.57 -16.66
N PHE A 515 6.75 1.91 -16.62
CA PHE A 515 7.15 0.91 -17.62
C PHE A 515 6.78 -0.52 -17.20
N SER A 516 6.07 -0.70 -16.07
CA SER A 516 5.56 -2.00 -15.67
C SER A 516 4.45 -2.46 -16.62
N SER A 517 4.32 -3.76 -16.84
CA SER A 517 3.16 -4.37 -17.50
C SER A 517 1.94 -4.53 -16.57
N LEU A 518 2.12 -4.28 -15.27
CA LEU A 518 1.05 -4.35 -14.29
C LEU A 518 0.49 -2.95 -14.04
N VAL A 519 -0.75 -2.71 -14.43
CA VAL A 519 -1.45 -1.42 -14.28
C VAL A 519 -1.43 -0.89 -12.84
N PRO A 520 -1.69 -1.70 -11.79
CA PRO A 520 -1.63 -1.22 -10.42
C PRO A 520 -0.26 -0.66 -10.00
N LEU A 521 0.84 -1.20 -10.53
CA LEU A 521 2.18 -0.68 -10.29
C LEU A 521 2.44 0.64 -11.04
N GLN A 522 1.90 0.80 -12.26
CA GLN A 522 1.96 2.07 -12.98
C GLN A 522 1.24 3.16 -12.18
N LEU A 523 -0.01 2.90 -11.77
CA LEU A 523 -0.82 3.84 -10.99
C LEU A 523 -0.15 4.21 -9.66
N PHE A 524 0.38 3.21 -8.94
CA PHE A 524 1.15 3.45 -7.73
C PHE A 524 2.33 4.39 -7.96
N GLY A 525 3.12 4.15 -9.02
CA GLY A 525 4.25 5.01 -9.38
C GLY A 525 3.83 6.44 -9.71
N GLN A 526 2.76 6.62 -10.47
CA GLN A 526 2.23 7.93 -10.87
C GLN A 526 1.74 8.73 -9.65
N VAL A 527 0.88 8.14 -8.86
CA VAL A 527 0.33 8.81 -7.67
C VAL A 527 1.42 9.14 -6.66
N PHE A 528 2.40 8.24 -6.51
CA PHE A 528 3.51 8.49 -5.59
C PHE A 528 4.42 9.63 -6.04
N VAL A 529 4.67 9.76 -7.34
CA VAL A 529 5.38 10.93 -7.90
C VAL A 529 4.62 12.23 -7.60
N VAL A 530 3.30 12.23 -7.76
CA VAL A 530 2.45 13.38 -7.38
C VAL A 530 2.56 13.67 -5.89
N ALA A 531 2.50 12.65 -5.04
CA ALA A 531 2.63 12.79 -3.59
C ALA A 531 3.97 13.43 -3.19
N ILE A 532 5.08 13.00 -3.78
CA ILE A 532 6.41 13.57 -3.54
C ILE A 532 6.47 15.05 -3.94
N ILE A 533 5.89 15.40 -5.09
CA ILE A 533 5.89 16.79 -5.58
C ILE A 533 5.06 17.69 -4.66
N LEU A 534 3.93 17.21 -4.16
CA LEU A 534 3.07 17.96 -3.26
C LEU A 534 3.65 18.08 -1.84
N ALA A 535 4.41 17.08 -1.39
CA ALA A 535 5.05 17.09 -0.07
C ALA A 535 6.28 18.00 0.00
N LEU A 536 6.92 18.29 -1.16
CA LEU A 536 8.07 19.19 -1.29
C LEU A 536 7.69 20.66 -1.19
#